data_6fc6ec90cda6396ba224037df679e7cf
#
_entry.id   6fc6ec90cda6396ba224037df679e7cf
#
_cell.length_a   1.000
_cell.length_b   1.000
_cell.length_c   1.000
_cell.angle_alpha   90.00
_cell.angle_beta   90.00
_cell.angle_gamma   90.00
#
_symmetry.space_group_name_H-M   'P 1'
#
loop_
_entity.id
_entity.type
_entity.pdbx_description
1 polymer ?
#
loop_
_entity_poly.entity_id
_entity_poly.type
_entity_poly.pdbx_seq_one_letter_code
_entity_poly.pdbx_strand_id
1 'polypeptide(L)'
;YRFQCNHKLTYLMIKNITSVKGIKCWGAHSGVKSMRRDLAIIFSEVPAAAAATLTQNKVQAEPIKVTKRNLSNNKAQVIVCNAGNANACTGDQGREGAEAMADTVAAALNISPEDVIVASTGLIGEPFPTDDVVEGIKTTVPKLSNDAKAGSFLANAILTTDTFAKEGFVDFEWEGKTIAIGGVAKGSGMIHPNMATMLSFLATDIAIDEKLLQKTLKYCVDRSFNMITVDGDTSTNDMVAILANGMAGNEKITSEDDPLYLKFKEKLRELLTHLAKLIVSDGEGASKFIEYRVTKAISEN
;
A
#
# COMPACT_ATOMS: atom_id res chain seq x y z
N TYR A 1 -49.24 -6.38 23.67
CA TYR A 1 -48.48 -6.92 22.51
C TYR A 1 -47.00 -6.62 22.73
N ARG A 2 -46.24 -7.66 23.10
CA ARG A 2 -44.77 -7.56 23.16
C ARG A 2 -44.21 -7.87 21.77
N PHE A 3 -43.55 -6.90 21.13
CA PHE A 3 -42.68 -7.16 19.98
C PHE A 3 -41.34 -7.70 20.49
N GLN A 4 -41.07 -8.99 20.33
CA GLN A 4 -39.75 -9.55 20.42
C GLN A 4 -39.00 -9.20 19.15
N CYS A 5 -38.07 -8.24 19.24
CA CYS A 5 -37.15 -7.93 18.16
C CYS A 5 -35.96 -8.87 18.27
N ASN A 6 -35.97 -9.98 17.54
CA ASN A 6 -34.84 -10.87 17.36
C ASN A 6 -33.85 -10.22 16.38
N HIS A 7 -33.01 -9.33 16.86
CA HIS A 7 -31.83 -8.89 16.11
C HIS A 7 -30.71 -9.94 16.30
N LYS A 8 -30.66 -10.92 15.42
CA LYS A 8 -29.39 -11.55 15.08
C LYS A 8 -28.54 -10.45 14.41
N LEU A 9 -27.67 -9.81 15.17
CA LEU A 9 -26.54 -9.04 14.64
C LEU A 9 -25.67 -10.05 13.91
N THR A 10 -25.87 -10.20 12.61
CA THR A 10 -24.88 -10.78 11.72
C THR A 10 -23.72 -9.78 11.74
N TYR A 11 -22.66 -10.08 12.47
CA TYR A 11 -21.39 -9.36 12.32
C TYR A 11 -20.98 -9.53 10.87
N LEU A 12 -21.20 -8.52 10.03
CA LEU A 12 -20.56 -8.40 8.75
C LEU A 12 -19.04 -8.40 9.05
N MET A 13 -18.37 -9.49 8.72
CA MET A 13 -16.92 -9.54 8.80
C MET A 13 -16.39 -8.46 7.85
N ILE A 14 -15.80 -7.41 8.40
CA ILE A 14 -15.16 -6.35 7.62
C ILE A 14 -13.96 -7.00 6.93
N LYS A 15 -14.05 -7.18 5.60
CA LYS A 15 -12.93 -7.67 4.81
C LYS A 15 -12.00 -6.50 4.48
N ASN A 16 -10.72 -6.69 4.70
CA ASN A 16 -9.67 -5.73 4.34
C ASN A 16 -8.39 -6.48 3.96
N ILE A 17 -7.24 -5.81 3.93
CA ILE A 17 -5.96 -6.41 3.52
C ILE A 17 -5.60 -7.69 4.30
N THR A 18 -6.04 -7.81 5.57
CA THR A 18 -5.80 -9.00 6.40
C THR A 18 -6.65 -10.21 5.98
N SER A 19 -7.64 -10.02 5.12
CA SER A 19 -8.45 -11.11 4.55
C SER A 19 -7.75 -11.82 3.38
N VAL A 20 -6.61 -11.31 2.93
CA VAL A 20 -5.74 -11.98 1.95
C VAL A 20 -4.95 -13.08 2.67
N LYS A 21 -4.97 -14.30 2.14
CA LYS A 21 -4.29 -15.45 2.76
C LYS A 21 -2.80 -15.20 2.94
N GLY A 22 -2.27 -15.52 4.13
CA GLY A 22 -0.85 -15.38 4.47
C GLY A 22 -0.38 -13.94 4.64
N ILE A 23 -1.28 -12.98 4.75
CA ILE A 23 -0.94 -11.59 5.05
C ILE A 23 -1.21 -11.29 6.52
N LYS A 24 -0.20 -10.77 7.20
CA LYS A 24 -0.28 -10.17 8.53
C LYS A 24 0.13 -8.71 8.45
N CYS A 25 -0.47 -7.87 9.26
CA CYS A 25 -0.07 -6.48 9.34
C CYS A 25 -0.27 -5.90 10.73
N TRP A 26 0.30 -4.73 10.96
CA TRP A 26 0.01 -3.93 12.14
C TRP A 26 0.35 -2.47 11.90
N GLY A 27 -0.42 -1.58 12.53
CA GLY A 27 -0.10 -0.17 12.64
C GLY A 27 0.14 0.21 14.09
N ALA A 28 1.26 0.86 14.39
CA ALA A 28 1.68 1.24 15.73
C ALA A 28 1.99 2.73 15.84
N HIS A 29 2.23 3.19 17.06
CA HIS A 29 2.85 4.45 17.39
C HIS A 29 4.31 4.17 17.74
N SER A 30 5.25 4.82 17.05
CA SER A 30 6.69 4.70 17.26
C SER A 30 7.32 5.94 17.91
N GLY A 31 6.62 7.06 17.93
CA GLY A 31 7.12 8.32 18.48
C GLY A 31 7.39 9.41 17.42
N VAL A 32 7.30 9.08 16.14
CA VAL A 32 7.46 10.06 15.04
C VAL A 32 6.35 11.13 15.07
N LYS A 33 5.13 10.73 15.40
CA LYS A 33 4.02 11.65 15.69
C LYS A 33 3.76 11.70 17.20
N SER A 34 3.24 12.80 17.69
CA SER A 34 3.01 12.97 19.13
C SER A 34 1.95 12.04 19.72
N MET A 35 0.88 11.70 18.99
CA MET A 35 -0.27 10.97 19.56
C MET A 35 -0.94 9.95 18.60
N ARG A 36 -0.61 9.95 17.30
CA ARG A 36 -1.24 9.09 16.32
C ARG A 36 -0.33 7.91 15.97
N ARG A 37 -0.90 6.85 15.41
CA ARG A 37 -0.11 5.79 14.79
C ARG A 37 0.73 6.37 13.66
N ASP A 38 1.94 5.88 13.51
CA ASP A 38 2.95 6.45 12.61
C ASP A 38 3.91 5.41 12.02
N LEU A 39 3.71 4.14 12.35
CA LEU A 39 4.50 3.02 11.84
C LEU A 39 3.56 1.91 11.37
N ALA A 40 3.71 1.49 10.12
CA ALA A 40 2.93 0.46 9.46
C ALA A 40 3.83 -0.67 8.95
N ILE A 41 3.45 -1.92 9.20
CA ILE A 41 4.15 -3.10 8.69
C ILE A 41 3.12 -4.05 8.06
N ILE A 42 3.40 -4.49 6.83
CA ILE A 42 2.69 -5.55 6.12
C ILE A 42 3.69 -6.68 5.89
N PHE A 43 3.34 -7.88 6.27
CA PHE A 43 4.17 -9.06 6.15
C PHE A 43 3.44 -10.19 5.44
N SER A 44 4.08 -10.77 4.44
CA SER A 44 3.67 -12.01 3.83
C SER A 44 4.38 -13.18 4.51
N GLU A 45 3.62 -14.18 4.97
CA GLU A 45 4.18 -15.36 5.64
C GLU A 45 5.08 -16.21 4.73
N VAL A 46 5.00 -16.00 3.42
CA VAL A 46 5.86 -16.65 2.41
C VAL A 46 6.45 -15.60 1.46
N PRO A 47 7.59 -15.88 0.81
CA PRO A 47 8.13 -15.01 -0.23
C PRO A 47 7.09 -14.70 -1.31
N ALA A 48 7.02 -13.45 -1.75
CA ALA A 48 6.04 -12.98 -2.70
C ALA A 48 6.69 -12.37 -3.95
N ALA A 49 6.04 -12.52 -5.11
CA ALA A 49 6.27 -11.63 -6.22
C ALA A 49 5.90 -10.21 -5.78
N ALA A 50 6.71 -9.22 -6.11
CA ALA A 50 6.50 -7.85 -5.69
C ALA A 50 6.67 -6.88 -6.85
N ALA A 51 5.86 -5.83 -6.85
CA ALA A 51 5.94 -4.77 -7.82
C ALA A 51 5.71 -3.42 -7.16
N ALA A 52 6.32 -2.37 -7.71
CA ALA A 52 6.03 -1.01 -7.30
C ALA A 52 6.05 -0.03 -8.47
N THR A 53 5.18 0.99 -8.39
CA THR A 53 5.33 2.23 -9.14
C THR A 53 5.78 3.31 -8.17
N LEU A 54 6.79 4.07 -8.55
CA LEU A 54 7.48 5.03 -7.70
C LEU A 54 7.41 6.42 -8.30
N THR A 55 7.54 7.44 -7.44
CA THR A 55 7.59 8.84 -7.87
C THR A 55 8.59 9.06 -9.00
N GLN A 56 8.21 9.91 -9.95
CA GLN A 56 9.07 10.38 -11.06
C GLN A 56 9.77 11.70 -10.72
N ASN A 57 9.58 12.22 -9.52
CA ASN A 57 10.26 13.44 -9.07
C ASN A 57 11.78 13.23 -9.11
N LYS A 58 12.51 14.25 -9.57
CA LYS A 58 13.99 14.22 -9.59
C LYS A 58 14.58 14.25 -8.18
N VAL A 59 13.88 14.84 -7.22
CA VAL A 59 14.22 14.83 -5.80
C VAL A 59 13.51 13.64 -5.16
N GLN A 60 14.14 12.47 -5.18
CA GLN A 60 13.60 11.25 -4.58
C GLN A 60 14.04 11.12 -3.12
N ALA A 61 13.09 10.79 -2.25
CA ALA A 61 13.35 10.48 -0.84
C ALA A 61 14.22 9.21 -0.70
N GLU A 62 14.94 9.10 0.41
CA GLU A 62 15.86 7.97 0.64
C GLU A 62 15.16 6.60 0.65
N PRO A 63 13.94 6.43 1.21
CA PRO A 63 13.19 5.17 1.12
C PRO A 63 12.92 4.71 -0.31
N ILE A 64 12.72 5.65 -1.25
CA ILE A 64 12.50 5.33 -2.67
C ILE A 64 13.75 4.67 -3.28
N LYS A 65 14.94 5.18 -2.95
CA LYS A 65 16.22 4.64 -3.44
C LYS A 65 16.48 3.24 -2.88
N VAL A 66 16.22 3.02 -1.59
CA VAL A 66 16.35 1.70 -0.94
C VAL A 66 15.37 0.71 -1.57
N THR A 67 14.10 1.06 -1.68
CA THR A 67 13.06 0.21 -2.29
C THR A 67 13.38 -0.13 -3.75
N LYS A 68 13.85 0.84 -4.54
CA LYS A 68 14.25 0.60 -5.93
C LYS A 68 15.40 -0.41 -6.06
N ARG A 69 16.38 -0.34 -5.15
CA ARG A 69 17.47 -1.31 -5.07
C ARG A 69 16.95 -2.69 -4.69
N ASN A 70 16.16 -2.80 -3.64
CA ASN A 70 15.64 -4.04 -3.10
C ASN A 70 14.70 -4.76 -4.07
N LEU A 71 13.88 -4.03 -4.82
CA LEU A 71 12.96 -4.59 -5.83
C LEU A 71 13.62 -4.93 -7.17
N SER A 72 14.95 -4.94 -7.27
CA SER A 72 15.64 -5.26 -8.53
C SER A 72 15.33 -6.68 -9.06
N ASN A 73 14.95 -7.60 -8.18
CA ASN A 73 14.54 -8.98 -8.50
C ASN A 73 13.01 -9.17 -8.57
N ASN A 74 12.21 -8.11 -8.38
CA ASN A 74 10.75 -8.14 -8.30
C ASN A 74 10.20 -9.10 -7.23
N LYS A 75 10.88 -9.23 -6.11
CA LYS A 75 10.46 -10.02 -4.94
C LYS A 75 10.54 -9.17 -3.68
N ALA A 76 9.62 -9.42 -2.76
CA ALA A 76 9.66 -8.90 -1.41
C ALA A 76 8.77 -9.74 -0.49
N GLN A 77 8.93 -9.55 0.81
CA GLN A 77 8.12 -10.24 1.82
C GLN A 77 7.52 -9.26 2.83
N VAL A 78 8.07 -8.04 2.90
CA VAL A 78 7.63 -7.00 3.84
C VAL A 78 7.48 -5.66 3.16
N ILE A 79 6.49 -4.89 3.59
CA ILE A 79 6.40 -3.44 3.38
C ILE A 79 6.44 -2.79 4.77
N VAL A 80 7.39 -1.90 5.01
CA VAL A 80 7.48 -1.08 6.23
C VAL A 80 7.39 0.40 5.87
N CYS A 81 6.54 1.14 6.58
CA CYS A 81 6.30 2.55 6.31
C CYS A 81 6.22 3.34 7.63
N ASN A 82 6.95 4.46 7.71
CA ASN A 82 6.70 5.47 8.74
C ASN A 82 5.92 6.66 8.19
N ALA A 83 5.15 7.32 9.04
CA ALA A 83 4.41 8.53 8.71
C ALA A 83 4.69 9.63 9.77
N GLY A 84 4.84 10.87 9.29
CA GLY A 84 5.20 12.05 10.10
C GLY A 84 6.51 12.69 9.67
N ASN A 85 7.44 11.89 9.13
CA ASN A 85 8.68 12.34 8.53
C ASN A 85 8.84 11.65 7.16
N ALA A 86 9.04 12.43 6.10
CA ALA A 86 9.16 11.94 4.73
C ALA A 86 10.51 11.29 4.42
N ASN A 87 11.51 11.51 5.27
CA ASN A 87 12.89 11.11 5.00
C ASN A 87 13.36 11.56 3.59
N ALA A 88 13.03 12.79 3.25
CA ALA A 88 13.38 13.43 1.98
C ALA A 88 14.24 14.64 2.25
N CYS A 89 15.27 14.87 1.41
CA CYS A 89 16.28 15.92 1.57
C CYS A 89 17.06 15.80 2.89
N THR A 90 17.30 14.59 3.37
CA THR A 90 17.93 14.27 4.67
C THR A 90 19.39 13.80 4.55
N GLY A 91 19.91 13.70 3.32
CA GLY A 91 21.30 13.31 3.06
C GLY A 91 21.64 11.90 3.56
N ASP A 92 22.89 11.73 3.98
CA ASP A 92 23.40 10.42 4.43
C ASP A 92 22.67 9.88 5.66
N GLN A 93 22.34 10.74 6.61
CA GLN A 93 21.58 10.37 7.81
C GLN A 93 20.22 9.75 7.47
N GLY A 94 19.52 10.32 6.49
CA GLY A 94 18.25 9.77 6.03
C GLY A 94 18.41 8.45 5.28
N ARG A 95 19.49 8.28 4.51
CA ARG A 95 19.81 7.00 3.85
C ARG A 95 20.07 5.90 4.87
N GLU A 96 20.91 6.17 5.87
CA GLU A 96 21.20 5.23 6.96
C GLU A 96 19.93 4.86 7.73
N GLY A 97 19.04 5.84 7.97
CA GLY A 97 17.75 5.60 8.58
C GLY A 97 16.83 4.70 7.76
N ALA A 98 16.76 4.88 6.44
CA ALA A 98 15.97 4.03 5.56
C ALA A 98 16.54 2.59 5.48
N GLU A 99 17.85 2.44 5.46
CA GLU A 99 18.53 1.14 5.53
C GLU A 99 18.28 0.47 6.89
N ALA A 100 18.37 1.21 7.99
CA ALA A 100 18.08 0.70 9.33
C ALA A 100 16.62 0.18 9.47
N MET A 101 15.65 0.81 8.79
CA MET A 101 14.28 0.29 8.74
C MET A 101 14.24 -1.10 8.10
N ALA A 102 14.91 -1.27 6.93
CA ALA A 102 14.94 -2.56 6.23
C ALA A 102 15.64 -3.62 7.08
N ASP A 103 16.84 -3.32 7.60
CA ASP A 103 17.63 -4.24 8.39
C ASP A 103 16.92 -4.69 9.66
N THR A 104 16.27 -3.74 10.36
CA THR A 104 15.61 -4.04 11.64
C THR A 104 14.40 -4.95 11.44
N VAL A 105 13.54 -4.66 10.45
CA VAL A 105 12.35 -5.50 10.22
C VAL A 105 12.76 -6.87 9.65
N ALA A 106 13.77 -6.92 8.81
CA ALA A 106 14.30 -8.17 8.26
C ALA A 106 14.89 -9.07 9.35
N ALA A 107 15.71 -8.51 10.23
CA ALA A 107 16.27 -9.25 11.37
C ALA A 107 15.18 -9.77 12.30
N ALA A 108 14.15 -8.96 12.61
CA ALA A 108 13.06 -9.34 13.49
C ALA A 108 12.16 -10.45 12.89
N LEU A 109 12.08 -10.58 11.56
CA LEU A 109 11.30 -11.58 10.84
C LEU A 109 12.13 -12.74 10.29
N ASN A 110 13.47 -12.70 10.47
CA ASN A 110 14.43 -13.68 9.94
C ASN A 110 14.33 -13.84 8.41
N ILE A 111 14.31 -12.71 7.69
CA ILE A 111 14.35 -12.63 6.23
C ILE A 111 15.53 -11.77 5.76
N SER A 112 15.75 -11.68 4.44
CA SER A 112 16.77 -10.78 3.88
C SER A 112 16.30 -9.31 3.90
N PRO A 113 17.17 -8.32 4.21
CA PRO A 113 16.85 -6.90 4.04
C PRO A 113 16.46 -6.51 2.60
N GLU A 114 16.92 -7.27 1.62
CA GLU A 114 16.59 -7.11 0.20
C GLU A 114 15.15 -7.47 -0.11
N ASP A 115 14.48 -8.24 0.77
CA ASP A 115 13.05 -8.59 0.65
C ASP A 115 12.13 -7.56 1.33
N VAL A 116 12.65 -6.36 1.63
CA VAL A 116 11.90 -5.29 2.31
C VAL A 116 11.66 -4.10 1.39
N ILE A 117 10.41 -3.70 1.26
CA ILE A 117 9.98 -2.43 0.68
C ILE A 117 9.91 -1.40 1.81
N VAL A 118 10.64 -0.30 1.67
CA VAL A 118 10.69 0.80 2.65
C VAL A 118 9.95 2.01 2.10
N ALA A 119 9.09 2.61 2.89
CA ALA A 119 8.36 3.82 2.55
C ALA A 119 8.35 4.81 3.74
N SER A 120 8.24 6.08 3.43
CA SER A 120 8.09 7.16 4.42
C SER A 120 7.15 8.24 3.88
N THR A 121 6.48 8.97 4.75
CA THR A 121 5.65 10.12 4.39
C THR A 121 5.59 11.12 5.54
N GLY A 122 5.45 12.42 5.24
CA GLY A 122 5.33 13.49 6.22
C GLY A 122 6.19 14.70 5.90
N LEU A 123 6.81 15.31 6.91
CA LEU A 123 7.63 16.51 6.76
C LEU A 123 8.90 16.23 5.97
N ILE A 124 9.24 17.16 5.06
CA ILE A 124 10.44 17.13 4.21
C ILE A 124 11.52 17.99 4.85
N GLY A 125 12.79 17.52 4.81
CA GLY A 125 13.94 18.29 5.29
C GLY A 125 14.22 18.19 6.78
N GLU A 126 13.37 17.51 7.53
CA GLU A 126 13.59 17.26 8.97
C GLU A 126 14.49 16.03 9.18
N PRO A 127 15.42 16.05 10.13
CA PRO A 127 16.23 14.87 10.45
C PRO A 127 15.36 13.63 10.69
N PHE A 128 15.77 12.50 10.15
CA PHE A 128 14.99 11.27 10.30
C PHE A 128 15.17 10.68 11.71
N PRO A 129 14.10 10.40 12.45
CA PRO A 129 14.17 9.89 13.82
C PRO A 129 14.43 8.38 13.83
N THR A 130 15.65 7.97 13.47
CA THR A 130 16.03 6.58 13.25
C THR A 130 15.79 5.71 14.47
N ASP A 131 16.19 6.18 15.67
CA ASP A 131 16.09 5.39 16.91
C ASP A 131 14.63 5.09 17.28
N ASP A 132 13.75 6.07 17.16
CA ASP A 132 12.30 5.92 17.44
C ASP A 132 11.67 4.92 16.47
N VAL A 133 12.00 5.01 15.18
CA VAL A 133 11.44 4.11 14.15
C VAL A 133 11.99 2.69 14.33
N VAL A 134 13.26 2.51 14.59
CA VAL A 134 13.89 1.21 14.84
C VAL A 134 13.28 0.53 16.07
N GLU A 135 13.14 1.23 17.18
CA GLU A 135 12.51 0.68 18.37
C GLU A 135 11.02 0.39 18.14
N GLY A 136 10.34 1.28 17.41
CA GLY A 136 8.97 1.07 16.96
C GLY A 136 8.81 -0.22 16.15
N ILE A 137 9.72 -0.52 15.22
CA ILE A 137 9.70 -1.77 14.42
C ILE A 137 9.84 -2.99 15.33
N LYS A 138 10.84 -3.01 16.24
CA LYS A 138 11.07 -4.12 17.17
C LYS A 138 9.85 -4.44 18.02
N THR A 139 9.17 -3.41 18.50
CA THR A 139 7.97 -3.55 19.35
C THR A 139 6.70 -3.86 18.55
N THR A 140 6.69 -3.61 17.25
CA THR A 140 5.54 -3.82 16.34
C THR A 140 5.52 -5.21 15.73
N VAL A 141 6.66 -5.74 15.30
CA VAL A 141 6.75 -7.07 14.66
C VAL A 141 6.06 -8.19 15.47
N PRO A 142 6.21 -8.29 16.80
CA PRO A 142 5.51 -9.32 17.58
C PRO A 142 3.98 -9.18 17.59
N LYS A 143 3.42 -8.04 17.15
CA LYS A 143 1.98 -7.76 17.12
C LYS A 143 1.34 -8.03 15.77
N LEU A 144 2.12 -8.41 14.74
CA LEU A 144 1.60 -8.71 13.42
C LEU A 144 0.46 -9.75 13.49
N SER A 145 -0.69 -9.40 12.93
CA SER A 145 -1.91 -10.19 12.99
C SER A 145 -2.67 -10.14 11.67
N ASN A 146 -3.47 -11.17 11.41
CA ASN A 146 -4.44 -11.20 10.31
C ASN A 146 -5.87 -10.84 10.76
N ASP A 147 -6.04 -10.31 11.96
CA ASP A 147 -7.34 -9.80 12.41
C ASP A 147 -7.73 -8.54 11.63
N ALA A 148 -9.00 -8.37 11.32
CA ALA A 148 -9.51 -7.18 10.62
C ALA A 148 -9.11 -5.84 11.30
N LYS A 149 -9.01 -5.85 12.64
CA LYS A 149 -8.53 -4.70 13.42
C LYS A 149 -7.08 -4.30 13.08
N ALA A 150 -6.23 -5.27 12.75
CA ALA A 150 -4.86 -4.99 12.35
C ALA A 150 -4.80 -4.22 11.01
N GLY A 151 -5.68 -4.56 10.05
CA GLY A 151 -5.83 -3.80 8.81
C GLY A 151 -6.23 -2.35 9.04
N SER A 152 -7.22 -2.12 9.89
CA SER A 152 -7.63 -0.75 10.25
C SER A 152 -6.53 0.02 11.00
N PHE A 153 -5.73 -0.64 11.85
CA PHE A 153 -4.59 -0.01 12.49
C PHE A 153 -3.49 0.36 11.48
N LEU A 154 -3.23 -0.52 10.50
CA LEU A 154 -2.33 -0.28 9.39
C LEU A 154 -2.76 0.97 8.60
N ALA A 155 -4.02 1.03 8.17
CA ALA A 155 -4.55 2.13 7.38
C ALA A 155 -4.44 3.48 8.11
N ASN A 156 -4.67 3.49 9.43
CA ASN A 156 -4.51 4.69 10.25
C ASN A 156 -3.05 5.09 10.47
N ALA A 157 -2.11 4.15 10.41
CA ALA A 157 -0.70 4.43 10.68
C ALA A 157 0.00 5.21 9.57
N ILE A 158 -0.47 5.08 8.32
CA ILE A 158 0.12 5.75 7.16
C ILE A 158 -0.42 7.15 6.90
N LEU A 159 -1.48 7.60 7.60
CA LEU A 159 -2.12 8.90 7.39
C LEU A 159 -1.20 10.06 7.79
N THR A 160 -1.34 11.20 7.12
CA THR A 160 -0.71 12.47 7.49
C THR A 160 -1.76 13.55 7.74
N THR A 161 -2.18 14.26 6.72
CA THR A 161 -3.24 15.27 6.73
C THR A 161 -4.62 14.68 6.43
N ASP A 162 -4.66 13.42 6.06
CA ASP A 162 -5.90 12.68 5.79
C ASP A 162 -6.90 12.77 6.94
N THR A 163 -8.18 12.91 6.63
CA THR A 163 -9.26 12.98 7.62
C THR A 163 -9.84 11.63 7.98
N PHE A 164 -9.68 10.60 7.10
CA PHE A 164 -10.11 9.23 7.33
C PHE A 164 -9.18 8.21 6.67
N ALA A 165 -9.19 6.98 7.21
CA ALA A 165 -8.43 5.86 6.67
C ALA A 165 -9.08 5.32 5.38
N LYS A 166 -8.27 5.01 4.39
CA LYS A 166 -8.71 4.52 3.06
C LYS A 166 -8.30 3.07 2.92
N GLU A 167 -9.30 2.19 2.99
CA GLU A 167 -9.16 0.74 2.86
C GLU A 167 -9.99 0.23 1.68
N GLY A 168 -9.56 -0.83 1.05
CA GLY A 168 -10.30 -1.49 -0.02
C GLY A 168 -10.01 -2.99 -0.05
N PHE A 169 -11.00 -3.75 -0.50
CA PHE A 169 -10.91 -5.19 -0.66
C PHE A 169 -11.82 -5.66 -1.79
N VAL A 170 -11.32 -6.57 -2.61
CA VAL A 170 -12.09 -7.29 -3.62
C VAL A 170 -11.69 -8.76 -3.60
N ASP A 171 -12.63 -9.65 -3.82
CA ASP A 171 -12.37 -11.07 -4.05
C ASP A 171 -13.18 -11.58 -5.24
N PHE A 172 -12.79 -12.72 -5.77
CA PHE A 172 -13.51 -13.40 -6.84
C PHE A 172 -13.18 -14.88 -6.85
N GLU A 173 -14.14 -15.65 -7.36
CA GLU A 173 -13.98 -17.09 -7.52
C GLU A 173 -13.33 -17.43 -8.87
N TRP A 174 -12.42 -18.41 -8.85
CA TRP A 174 -11.78 -18.99 -10.01
C TRP A 174 -11.49 -20.48 -9.80
N GLU A 175 -12.11 -21.35 -10.59
CA GLU A 175 -11.92 -22.81 -10.52
C GLU A 175 -12.02 -23.37 -9.08
N GLY A 176 -13.02 -22.94 -8.34
CA GLY A 176 -13.25 -23.36 -6.96
C GLY A 176 -12.27 -22.78 -5.92
N LYS A 177 -11.46 -21.80 -6.30
CA LYS A 177 -10.56 -21.07 -5.42
C LYS A 177 -11.00 -19.62 -5.30
N THR A 178 -11.00 -19.09 -4.09
CA THR A 178 -11.21 -17.65 -3.85
C THR A 178 -9.87 -16.95 -3.96
N ILE A 179 -9.76 -15.94 -4.81
CA ILE A 179 -8.62 -15.07 -4.96
C ILE A 179 -8.97 -13.70 -4.40
N ALA A 180 -8.12 -13.18 -3.54
CA ALA A 180 -8.35 -11.95 -2.80
C ALA A 180 -7.29 -10.88 -3.12
N ILE A 181 -7.72 -9.62 -3.17
CA ILE A 181 -6.87 -8.44 -3.27
C ILE A 181 -7.33 -7.45 -2.21
N GLY A 182 -6.44 -7.05 -1.33
CA GLY A 182 -6.71 -6.04 -0.31
C GLY A 182 -5.68 -4.93 -0.36
N GLY A 183 -6.05 -3.74 0.11
CA GLY A 183 -5.12 -2.63 0.12
C GLY A 183 -5.56 -1.47 0.98
N VAL A 184 -4.58 -0.61 1.25
CA VAL A 184 -4.74 0.66 1.96
C VAL A 184 -4.13 1.78 1.13
N ALA A 185 -4.65 2.98 1.28
CA ALA A 185 -4.07 4.17 0.66
C ALA A 185 -4.08 5.36 1.62
N LYS A 186 -3.19 6.31 1.36
CA LYS A 186 -3.20 7.64 1.99
C LYS A 186 -2.92 8.70 0.94
N GLY A 187 -3.44 9.88 1.19
CA GLY A 187 -3.26 11.08 0.40
C GLY A 187 -4.46 12.00 0.57
N SER A 188 -4.19 13.29 0.62
CA SER A 188 -5.18 14.35 0.83
C SER A 188 -4.73 15.66 0.17
N GLY A 189 -3.46 16.04 0.25
CA GLY A 189 -2.83 17.15 -0.46
C GLY A 189 -1.58 16.73 -1.20
N MET A 190 -1.02 17.64 -2.02
CA MET A 190 0.12 17.43 -2.92
C MET A 190 -0.18 16.31 -3.94
N ILE A 191 -1.39 16.30 -4.55
CA ILE A 191 -1.87 15.27 -5.47
C ILE A 191 -1.92 15.79 -6.90
N HIS A 192 -1.16 15.13 -7.80
CA HIS A 192 -1.11 15.42 -9.24
C HIS A 192 -0.86 14.13 -10.04
N PRO A 193 -1.29 13.97 -11.32
CA PRO A 193 -0.97 12.82 -12.15
C PRO A 193 0.54 12.52 -12.26
N ASN A 194 0.89 11.28 -12.57
CA ASN A 194 2.24 10.74 -12.64
C ASN A 194 2.93 10.51 -11.29
N MET A 195 2.20 9.90 -10.36
CA MET A 195 2.65 9.59 -9.01
C MET A 195 2.91 10.85 -8.18
N ALA A 196 1.85 11.34 -7.56
CA ALA A 196 1.90 12.48 -6.64
C ALA A 196 1.31 12.10 -5.28
N THR A 197 1.93 12.58 -4.26
CA THR A 197 1.83 12.44 -2.78
C THR A 197 0.80 11.46 -2.26
N MET A 198 0.89 10.24 -2.75
CA MET A 198 0.09 9.15 -2.24
C MET A 198 0.97 7.94 -1.92
N LEU A 199 0.59 7.21 -0.91
CA LEU A 199 1.08 5.86 -0.68
C LEU A 199 -0.10 4.90 -0.80
N SER A 200 0.11 3.78 -1.48
CA SER A 200 -0.83 2.67 -1.47
C SER A 200 -0.09 1.35 -1.36
N PHE A 201 -0.48 0.54 -0.41
CA PHE A 201 0.09 -0.76 -0.16
C PHE A 201 -0.97 -1.83 -0.34
N LEU A 202 -0.66 -2.80 -1.19
CA LEU A 202 -1.58 -3.82 -1.65
C LEU A 202 -1.01 -5.22 -1.36
N ALA A 203 -1.90 -6.16 -1.16
CA ALA A 203 -1.55 -7.57 -1.10
C ALA A 203 -2.59 -8.40 -1.86
N THR A 204 -2.13 -9.50 -2.43
CA THR A 204 -2.99 -10.52 -3.06
C THR A 204 -2.40 -11.91 -2.84
N ASP A 205 -3.27 -12.90 -2.79
CA ASP A 205 -2.86 -14.30 -2.66
C ASP A 205 -2.72 -15.03 -4.02
N ILE A 206 -2.83 -14.30 -5.13
CA ILE A 206 -2.66 -14.85 -6.49
C ILE A 206 -1.22 -15.29 -6.75
N ALA A 207 -1.02 -16.39 -7.47
CA ALA A 207 0.26 -16.80 -8.01
C ALA A 207 0.44 -16.22 -9.43
N ILE A 208 1.41 -15.31 -9.62
CA ILE A 208 1.68 -14.60 -10.87
C ILE A 208 3.18 -14.38 -11.07
N ASP A 209 3.61 -14.34 -12.33
CA ASP A 209 4.98 -13.99 -12.70
C ASP A 209 5.33 -12.56 -12.25
N GLU A 210 6.54 -12.37 -11.75
CA GLU A 210 7.01 -11.14 -11.13
C GLU A 210 7.00 -9.95 -12.12
N LYS A 211 7.43 -10.19 -13.37
CA LYS A 211 7.46 -9.13 -14.41
C LYS A 211 6.06 -8.81 -14.90
N LEU A 212 5.21 -9.84 -14.97
CA LEU A 212 3.81 -9.65 -15.36
C LEU A 212 3.05 -8.88 -14.29
N LEU A 213 3.32 -9.12 -13.01
CA LEU A 213 2.77 -8.33 -11.91
C LEU A 213 3.17 -6.86 -12.02
N GLN A 214 4.46 -6.57 -12.28
CA GLN A 214 4.95 -5.19 -12.46
C GLN A 214 4.26 -4.48 -13.63
N LYS A 215 4.08 -5.17 -14.76
CA LYS A 215 3.37 -4.64 -15.93
C LYS A 215 1.89 -4.34 -15.60
N THR A 216 1.26 -5.27 -14.89
CA THR A 216 -0.15 -5.15 -14.48
C THR A 216 -0.36 -4.00 -13.51
N LEU A 217 0.51 -3.87 -12.50
CA LEU A 217 0.45 -2.78 -11.53
C LEU A 217 0.56 -1.43 -12.25
N LYS A 218 1.57 -1.28 -13.11
CA LYS A 218 1.75 -0.03 -13.87
C LYS A 218 0.50 0.32 -14.70
N TYR A 219 -0.03 -0.65 -15.44
CA TYR A 219 -1.26 -0.46 -16.24
C TYR A 219 -2.44 0.02 -15.38
N CYS A 220 -2.63 -0.58 -14.20
CA CYS A 220 -3.73 -0.23 -13.31
C CYS A 220 -3.53 1.13 -12.63
N VAL A 221 -2.30 1.47 -12.23
CA VAL A 221 -1.94 2.77 -11.66
C VAL A 221 -2.16 3.90 -12.67
N ASP A 222 -1.74 3.70 -13.92
CA ASP A 222 -1.93 4.71 -14.99
C ASP A 222 -3.43 5.00 -15.26
N ARG A 223 -4.33 4.07 -14.89
CA ARG A 223 -5.79 4.19 -15.07
C ARG A 223 -6.57 4.41 -13.77
N SER A 224 -5.88 4.78 -12.71
CA SER A 224 -6.48 5.07 -11.40
C SER A 224 -5.79 6.24 -10.72
N PHE A 225 -4.72 6.01 -9.96
CA PHE A 225 -3.99 7.05 -9.22
C PHE A 225 -3.37 8.12 -10.13
N ASN A 226 -2.92 7.77 -11.34
CA ASN A 226 -2.41 8.74 -12.31
C ASN A 226 -3.50 9.54 -13.04
N MET A 227 -4.77 9.32 -12.70
CA MET A 227 -5.92 10.05 -13.26
C MET A 227 -6.55 11.05 -12.27
N ILE A 228 -5.97 11.22 -11.08
CA ILE A 228 -6.51 12.12 -10.06
C ILE A 228 -5.59 13.32 -9.82
N THR A 229 -6.18 14.43 -9.41
CA THR A 229 -5.48 15.63 -8.94
C THR A 229 -6.27 16.33 -7.84
N VAL A 230 -5.57 17.00 -6.93
CA VAL A 230 -6.15 17.86 -5.89
C VAL A 230 -5.65 19.28 -6.05
N ASP A 231 -4.34 19.50 -6.02
CA ASP A 231 -3.69 20.82 -5.98
C ASP A 231 -2.59 21.00 -7.06
N GLY A 232 -2.26 19.95 -7.82
CA GLY A 232 -1.29 20.03 -8.92
C GLY A 232 0.17 19.87 -8.50
N ASP A 233 0.48 19.59 -7.25
CA ASP A 233 1.84 19.40 -6.76
C ASP A 233 2.29 17.93 -6.80
N THR A 234 3.61 17.70 -6.99
CA THR A 234 4.22 16.35 -7.02
C THR A 234 5.09 16.09 -5.80
N SER A 235 5.14 14.85 -5.34
CA SER A 235 5.86 14.43 -4.13
C SER A 235 7.19 13.75 -4.42
N THR A 236 8.02 13.73 -3.38
CA THR A 236 9.30 13.02 -3.32
C THR A 236 9.19 11.54 -2.96
N ASN A 237 8.00 11.08 -2.50
CA ASN A 237 7.84 9.80 -1.79
C ASN A 237 6.82 8.83 -2.38
N ASP A 238 6.12 9.20 -3.45
CA ASP A 238 4.99 8.42 -3.97
C ASP A 238 5.34 6.98 -4.25
N MET A 239 4.46 6.09 -3.82
CA MET A 239 4.63 4.67 -4.02
C MET A 239 3.28 3.96 -4.04
N VAL A 240 3.08 3.13 -5.07
CA VAL A 240 2.10 2.04 -5.04
C VAL A 240 2.87 0.74 -5.07
N ALA A 241 2.77 -0.06 -4.02
CA ALA A 241 3.46 -1.36 -3.91
C ALA A 241 2.46 -2.49 -3.69
N ILE A 242 2.73 -3.66 -4.29
CA ILE A 242 1.90 -4.86 -4.17
C ILE A 242 2.77 -6.09 -3.87
N LEU A 243 2.28 -6.94 -2.96
CA LEU A 243 2.81 -8.29 -2.69
C LEU A 243 1.83 -9.32 -3.23
N ALA A 244 2.30 -10.29 -4.03
CA ALA A 244 1.52 -11.42 -4.55
C ALA A 244 2.17 -12.73 -4.10
N ASN A 245 1.58 -13.40 -3.10
CA ASN A 245 2.23 -14.49 -2.39
C ASN A 245 1.85 -15.91 -2.89
N GLY A 246 0.91 -16.03 -3.82
CA GLY A 246 0.54 -17.29 -4.42
C GLY A 246 -0.29 -18.24 -3.54
N MET A 247 -0.72 -17.82 -2.35
CA MET A 247 -1.41 -18.69 -1.40
C MET A 247 -2.89 -18.99 -1.76
N ALA A 248 -3.43 -18.38 -2.83
CA ALA A 248 -4.72 -18.79 -3.40
C ALA A 248 -4.64 -20.20 -4.01
N GLY A 249 -3.43 -20.63 -4.39
CA GLY A 249 -3.18 -21.98 -4.94
C GLY A 249 -3.61 -22.13 -6.39
N ASN A 250 -3.80 -21.05 -7.13
CA ASN A 250 -3.97 -21.09 -8.57
C ASN A 250 -2.65 -21.49 -9.26
N GLU A 251 -2.72 -21.99 -10.49
CA GLU A 251 -1.55 -22.16 -11.34
C GLU A 251 -0.89 -20.80 -11.59
N LYS A 252 0.46 -20.74 -11.57
CA LYS A 252 1.18 -19.47 -11.72
C LYS A 252 0.87 -18.85 -13.10
N ILE A 253 0.29 -17.67 -13.10
CA ILE A 253 0.01 -16.90 -14.32
C ILE A 253 1.33 -16.43 -14.93
N THR A 254 1.57 -16.78 -16.19
CA THR A 254 2.80 -16.42 -16.94
C THR A 254 2.53 -15.73 -18.27
N SER A 255 1.25 -15.60 -18.68
CA SER A 255 0.84 -14.97 -19.94
C SER A 255 -0.25 -13.95 -19.74
N GLU A 256 -0.25 -12.91 -20.58
CA GLU A 256 -1.32 -11.91 -20.63
C GLU A 256 -2.61 -12.42 -21.27
N ASP A 257 -2.54 -13.51 -22.03
CA ASP A 257 -3.69 -14.15 -22.66
C ASP A 257 -4.42 -15.12 -21.73
N ASP A 258 -3.88 -15.35 -20.53
CA ASP A 258 -4.52 -16.18 -19.51
C ASP A 258 -5.84 -15.53 -19.05
N PRO A 259 -6.98 -16.23 -19.12
CA PRO A 259 -8.25 -15.69 -18.67
C PRO A 259 -8.25 -15.25 -17.21
N LEU A 260 -7.50 -15.94 -16.32
CA LEU A 260 -7.33 -15.53 -14.93
C LEU A 260 -6.56 -14.23 -14.83
N TYR A 261 -5.53 -14.00 -15.68
CA TYR A 261 -4.83 -12.73 -15.75
C TYR A 261 -5.76 -11.57 -16.07
N LEU A 262 -6.63 -11.74 -17.07
CA LEU A 262 -7.58 -10.68 -17.46
C LEU A 262 -8.53 -10.33 -16.31
N LYS A 263 -9.01 -11.35 -15.59
CA LYS A 263 -9.87 -11.17 -14.43
C LYS A 263 -9.14 -10.48 -13.26
N PHE A 264 -7.92 -10.92 -12.96
CA PHE A 264 -7.08 -10.29 -11.93
C PHE A 264 -6.81 -8.81 -12.25
N LYS A 265 -6.42 -8.50 -13.48
CA LYS A 265 -6.16 -7.12 -13.93
C LYS A 265 -7.40 -6.23 -13.81
N GLU A 266 -8.58 -6.75 -14.16
CA GLU A 266 -9.86 -6.04 -13.98
C GLU A 266 -10.09 -5.72 -12.49
N LYS A 267 -9.97 -6.72 -11.60
CA LYS A 267 -10.22 -6.59 -10.17
C LYS A 267 -9.19 -5.70 -9.47
N LEU A 268 -7.93 -5.79 -9.85
CA LEU A 268 -6.90 -4.88 -9.34
C LEU A 268 -7.22 -3.43 -9.75
N ARG A 269 -7.61 -3.18 -11.01
CA ARG A 269 -8.01 -1.85 -11.46
C ARG A 269 -9.25 -1.33 -10.71
N GLU A 270 -10.24 -2.18 -10.44
CA GLU A 270 -11.42 -1.84 -9.65
C GLU A 270 -11.01 -1.33 -8.26
N LEU A 271 -10.16 -2.10 -7.55
CA LEU A 271 -9.66 -1.73 -6.22
C LEU A 271 -8.88 -0.41 -6.24
N LEU A 272 -7.94 -0.26 -7.18
CA LEU A 272 -7.12 0.96 -7.28
C LEU A 272 -7.97 2.19 -7.62
N THR A 273 -8.99 2.04 -8.48
CA THR A 273 -9.92 3.12 -8.81
C THR A 273 -10.74 3.52 -7.58
N HIS A 274 -11.17 2.56 -6.77
CA HIS A 274 -11.86 2.84 -5.51
C HIS A 274 -10.97 3.64 -4.56
N LEU A 275 -9.73 3.18 -4.32
CA LEU A 275 -8.79 3.88 -3.43
C LEU A 275 -8.43 5.28 -3.95
N ALA A 276 -8.25 5.44 -5.26
CA ALA A 276 -7.99 6.75 -5.87
C ALA A 276 -9.15 7.73 -5.65
N LYS A 277 -10.40 7.27 -5.78
CA LYS A 277 -11.59 8.07 -5.50
C LYS A 277 -11.70 8.47 -4.03
N LEU A 278 -11.30 7.61 -3.09
CA LEU A 278 -11.24 7.95 -1.67
C LEU A 278 -10.21 9.05 -1.38
N ILE A 279 -9.05 9.05 -2.06
CA ILE A 279 -8.04 10.11 -1.95
C ILE A 279 -8.64 11.46 -2.37
N VAL A 280 -9.26 11.53 -3.54
CA VAL A 280 -9.84 12.78 -4.06
C VAL A 280 -10.99 13.28 -3.18
N SER A 281 -11.80 12.36 -2.64
CA SER A 281 -12.91 12.74 -1.74
C SER A 281 -12.43 13.31 -0.40
N ASP A 282 -11.17 13.05 -0.02
CA ASP A 282 -10.50 13.59 1.17
C ASP A 282 -9.53 14.74 0.82
N GLY A 283 -9.64 15.33 -0.37
CA GLY A 283 -8.75 16.37 -0.84
C GLY A 283 -8.73 17.59 0.09
N GLU A 284 -7.55 18.09 0.45
CA GLU A 284 -7.38 19.27 1.32
C GLU A 284 -8.11 20.49 0.75
N GLY A 285 -9.00 21.07 1.56
CA GLY A 285 -9.82 22.23 1.17
C GLY A 285 -10.91 21.93 0.14
N ALA A 286 -11.05 20.68 -0.33
CA ALA A 286 -12.05 20.31 -1.31
C ALA A 286 -13.45 20.25 -0.70
N SER A 287 -14.39 20.95 -1.31
CA SER A 287 -15.81 20.90 -0.94
C SER A 287 -16.65 20.05 -1.92
N LYS A 288 -16.05 19.61 -3.02
CA LYS A 288 -16.71 18.84 -4.08
C LYS A 288 -15.77 17.80 -4.68
N PHE A 289 -16.33 16.65 -5.01
CA PHE A 289 -15.72 15.63 -5.85
C PHE A 289 -16.25 15.79 -7.28
N ILE A 290 -15.38 15.91 -8.27
CA ILE A 290 -15.73 16.08 -9.67
C ILE A 290 -15.14 14.93 -10.47
N GLU A 291 -15.97 14.19 -11.21
CA GLU A 291 -15.54 13.16 -12.15
C GLU A 291 -15.74 13.64 -13.59
N TYR A 292 -14.66 13.73 -14.35
CA TYR A 292 -14.70 14.01 -15.78
C TYR A 292 -14.73 12.69 -16.56
N ARG A 293 -15.77 12.48 -17.36
CA ARG A 293 -15.89 11.31 -18.22
C ARG A 293 -15.86 11.73 -19.68
N VAL A 294 -14.79 11.37 -20.37
CA VAL A 294 -14.66 11.54 -21.81
C VAL A 294 -15.13 10.27 -22.51
N THR A 295 -16.05 10.38 -23.47
CA THR A 295 -16.58 9.27 -24.26
C THR A 295 -16.30 9.48 -25.72
N LYS A 296 -16.17 8.40 -26.50
CA LYS A 296 -15.91 8.44 -27.96
C LYS A 296 -14.59 9.15 -28.30
N ALA A 297 -13.60 9.11 -27.42
CA ALA A 297 -12.25 9.55 -27.74
C ALA A 297 -11.63 8.66 -28.83
N ILE A 298 -10.72 9.24 -29.64
CA ILE A 298 -10.05 8.50 -30.72
C ILE A 298 -9.08 7.46 -30.15
N SER A 299 -8.54 7.70 -28.95
CA SER A 299 -7.64 6.79 -28.22
C SER A 299 -7.85 6.94 -26.71
N GLU A 300 -7.27 6.05 -25.93
CA GLU A 300 -7.24 6.17 -24.46
C GLU A 300 -6.19 7.19 -23.95
N ASN A 301 -5.38 7.75 -24.85
CA ASN A 301 -4.34 8.73 -24.53
C ASN A 301 -4.79 10.14 -24.92
#